data_87a933391a3a9a644ce74bb7e613dd05
#
_entry.id   87a933391a3a9a644ce74bb7e613dd05
#
_cell.length_a   1.000
_cell.length_b   1.000
_cell.length_c   1.000
_cell.angle_alpha   90.00
_cell.angle_beta   90.00
_cell.angle_gamma   90.00
#
_symmetry.space_group_name_H-M   'P 1'
#
loop_
_entity.id
_entity.type
_entity.pdbx_description
1 polymer ?
#
loop_
_entity_poly.entity_id
_entity_poly.type
_entity_poly.pdbx_seq_one_letter_code
_entity_poly.pdbx_strand_id
1 'polypeptide(L)'
;MRMDYSLLQPHTVELYKLKEHNFSLKRVNARTLLVVQRFDLFAKLFYIDNINTNPSEAERVYADHIKAFNPDGREPGRDDKNGVDDFITSFDEIIKHFKDHDFDERISVVPVDRNGVILDGAHRVAALAYFNREVTIVQFNDVDAVCNFDYNYFKNRGLSWSICDTIALEMVKWVDGVYAACIWPSNNQNNQQIAVSELNEQYQVAYIKDIRCNLNSLSSFVGYIYRAQDWTRNSLSVRDKASRVYGKSNLRVAFFKAESNLDDVLKEKDEIRHLLGKGKDSLHITDNRPETLDIANAVLTASGMNQWLDSRNLNFCHKLYSTLNERWFVFKNVQWIALKVAVYRIVNRLFKKHVVL
;
A
#
# COMPACT_ATOMS: atom_id res chain seq x y z
N MET A 1 -34.63 -16.72 -3.21
CA MET A 1 -34.37 -16.25 -1.82
C MET A 1 -34.61 -14.76 -1.81
N ARG A 2 -35.29 -14.19 -0.81
CA ARG A 2 -35.53 -12.74 -0.75
C ARG A 2 -34.50 -12.11 0.19
N MET A 3 -33.82 -11.07 -0.27
CA MET A 3 -32.84 -10.33 0.53
C MET A 3 -33.54 -9.43 1.55
N ASP A 4 -33.08 -9.45 2.78
CA ASP A 4 -33.41 -8.43 3.77
C ASP A 4 -32.39 -7.29 3.70
N TYR A 5 -32.78 -6.21 3.03
CA TYR A 5 -31.91 -5.04 2.84
C TYR A 5 -31.71 -4.22 4.12
N SER A 6 -32.44 -4.50 5.21
CA SER A 6 -32.19 -3.87 6.51
C SER A 6 -30.87 -4.30 7.16
N LEU A 7 -30.30 -5.41 6.68
CA LEU A 7 -28.96 -5.92 7.09
C LEU A 7 -27.79 -5.17 6.43
N LEU A 8 -28.07 -4.25 5.51
CA LEU A 8 -27.11 -3.42 4.79
C LEU A 8 -27.24 -1.96 5.22
N GLN A 9 -26.16 -1.20 5.07
CA GLN A 9 -26.21 0.26 5.28
C GLN A 9 -27.10 0.92 4.23
N PRO A 10 -28.10 1.75 4.61
CA PRO A 10 -29.01 2.41 3.68
C PRO A 10 -28.30 3.19 2.58
N HIS A 11 -27.23 3.94 2.95
CA HIS A 11 -26.42 4.70 2.00
C HIS A 11 -25.82 3.80 0.89
N THR A 12 -25.27 2.64 1.27
CA THR A 12 -24.71 1.68 0.31
C THR A 12 -25.78 1.10 -0.60
N VAL A 13 -26.96 0.78 -0.06
CA VAL A 13 -28.11 0.28 -0.84
C VAL A 13 -28.55 1.29 -1.90
N GLU A 14 -28.59 2.57 -1.53
CA GLU A 14 -28.98 3.67 -2.45
C GLU A 14 -27.89 3.96 -3.48
N LEU A 15 -26.63 4.11 -3.04
CA LEU A 15 -25.49 4.42 -3.90
C LEU A 15 -25.33 3.43 -5.05
N TYR A 16 -25.46 2.14 -4.75
CA TYR A 16 -25.30 1.06 -5.73
C TYR A 16 -26.61 0.53 -6.27
N LYS A 17 -27.76 1.10 -5.88
CA LYS A 17 -29.12 0.64 -6.27
C LYS A 17 -29.30 -0.87 -6.06
N LEU A 18 -28.78 -1.39 -4.96
CA LEU A 18 -28.67 -2.84 -4.74
C LEU A 18 -29.98 -3.63 -4.85
N LYS A 19 -31.12 -2.97 -4.66
CA LYS A 19 -32.45 -3.60 -4.81
C LYS A 19 -32.81 -3.99 -6.24
N GLU A 20 -32.10 -3.44 -7.23
CA GLU A 20 -32.33 -3.67 -8.65
C GLU A 20 -31.46 -4.81 -9.21
N HIS A 21 -30.52 -5.35 -8.38
CA HIS A 21 -29.49 -6.28 -8.81
C HIS A 21 -29.69 -7.70 -8.29
N ASN A 22 -29.16 -8.66 -9.06
CA ASN A 22 -29.12 -10.06 -8.65
C ASN A 22 -28.02 -10.31 -7.66
N PHE A 23 -28.24 -11.15 -6.68
CA PHE A 23 -27.30 -11.46 -5.63
C PHE A 23 -27.22 -12.95 -5.30
N SER A 24 -26.13 -13.33 -4.66
CA SER A 24 -25.95 -14.62 -3.98
C SER A 24 -25.40 -14.42 -2.59
N LEU A 25 -25.85 -15.27 -1.64
CA LEU A 25 -25.29 -15.30 -0.29
C LEU A 25 -24.21 -16.38 -0.22
N LYS A 26 -23.10 -16.05 0.41
CA LYS A 26 -21.98 -16.97 0.64
C LYS A 26 -21.38 -16.74 2.02
N ARG A 27 -20.94 -17.81 2.65
CA ARG A 27 -20.11 -17.73 3.85
C ARG A 27 -18.66 -17.99 3.45
N VAL A 28 -17.79 -17.06 3.78
CA VAL A 28 -16.36 -17.09 3.36
C VAL A 28 -15.48 -16.72 4.54
N ASN A 29 -14.22 -17.16 4.52
CA ASN A 29 -13.23 -16.62 5.44
C ASN A 29 -12.94 -15.15 5.11
N ALA A 30 -12.99 -14.27 6.10
CA ALA A 30 -12.83 -12.83 5.89
C ALA A 30 -11.47 -12.45 5.26
N ARG A 31 -10.44 -13.29 5.41
CA ARG A 31 -9.14 -13.09 4.75
C ARG A 31 -9.23 -13.13 3.23
N THR A 32 -10.20 -13.85 2.66
CA THR A 32 -10.40 -13.87 1.19
C THR A 32 -10.92 -12.56 0.63
N LEU A 33 -11.38 -11.65 1.48
CA LEU A 33 -11.84 -10.31 1.11
C LEU A 33 -10.71 -9.25 1.17
N LEU A 34 -9.50 -9.65 1.58
CA LEU A 34 -8.33 -8.78 1.60
C LEU A 34 -7.72 -8.70 0.20
N VAL A 35 -8.18 -7.73 -0.58
CA VAL A 35 -7.75 -7.51 -1.96
C VAL A 35 -6.98 -6.20 -2.09
N VAL A 36 -6.04 -6.12 -3.03
CA VAL A 36 -5.16 -4.95 -3.20
C VAL A 36 -5.89 -3.68 -3.61
N GLN A 37 -7.11 -3.80 -4.18
CA GLN A 37 -8.01 -2.68 -4.48
C GLN A 37 -8.57 -2.01 -3.22
N ARG A 38 -8.45 -2.64 -2.06
CA ARG A 38 -8.92 -2.16 -0.77
C ARG A 38 -7.73 -1.91 0.17
N PHE A 39 -6.89 -0.96 -0.24
CA PHE A 39 -5.69 -0.55 0.50
C PHE A 39 -6.03 -0.07 1.93
N ASP A 40 -7.23 0.46 2.12
CA ASP A 40 -7.77 0.88 3.42
C ASP A 40 -7.89 -0.25 4.45
N LEU A 41 -8.06 -1.51 4.02
CA LEU A 41 -8.13 -2.65 4.94
C LEU A 41 -6.81 -2.88 5.67
N PHE A 42 -5.69 -2.63 5.00
CA PHE A 42 -4.36 -2.87 5.56
C PHE A 42 -3.96 -1.81 6.58
N ALA A 43 -4.48 -0.58 6.48
CA ALA A 43 -4.36 0.42 7.54
C ALA A 43 -5.07 -0.03 8.83
N LYS A 44 -6.24 -0.67 8.69
CA LYS A 44 -7.01 -1.21 9.80
C LYS A 44 -6.34 -2.43 10.42
N LEU A 45 -5.79 -3.33 9.59
CA LEU A 45 -5.02 -4.49 10.06
C LEU A 45 -3.76 -4.05 10.81
N PHE A 46 -3.04 -3.05 10.30
CA PHE A 46 -1.89 -2.45 11.00
C PHE A 46 -2.29 -1.91 12.38
N TYR A 47 -3.43 -1.22 12.46
CA TYR A 47 -3.96 -0.72 13.73
C TYR A 47 -4.18 -1.85 14.74
N ILE A 48 -4.91 -2.91 14.35
CA ILE A 48 -5.21 -4.05 15.24
C ILE A 48 -3.93 -4.73 15.72
N ASP A 49 -2.97 -4.91 14.82
CA ASP A 49 -1.71 -5.62 15.12
C ASP A 49 -0.81 -4.84 16.08
N ASN A 50 -0.88 -3.50 16.05
CA ASN A 50 0.07 -2.64 16.76
C ASN A 50 -0.53 -1.87 17.94
N ILE A 51 -1.86 -1.81 18.12
CA ILE A 51 -2.47 -0.98 19.15
C ILE A 51 -2.01 -1.32 20.58
N ASN A 52 -1.67 -2.59 20.84
CA ASN A 52 -1.20 -3.04 22.16
C ASN A 52 0.33 -2.95 22.33
N THR A 53 1.09 -2.84 21.26
CA THR A 53 2.57 -2.87 21.27
C THR A 53 3.18 -1.51 20.96
N ASN A 54 2.57 -0.74 20.09
CA ASN A 54 2.98 0.61 19.70
C ASN A 54 1.75 1.50 19.41
N PRO A 55 0.95 1.84 20.45
CA PRO A 55 -0.34 2.52 20.29
C PRO A 55 -0.21 3.85 19.56
N SER A 56 0.79 4.66 19.86
CA SER A 56 0.96 5.97 19.22
C SER A 56 1.14 5.88 17.69
N GLU A 57 1.87 4.88 17.21
CA GLU A 57 2.06 4.68 15.78
C GLU A 57 0.81 4.05 15.13
N ALA A 58 0.16 3.11 15.80
CA ALA A 58 -1.09 2.51 15.36
C ALA A 58 -2.17 3.57 15.16
N GLU A 59 -2.39 4.41 16.18
CA GLU A 59 -3.35 5.52 16.13
C GLU A 59 -2.98 6.54 15.05
N ARG A 60 -1.70 6.90 14.91
CA ARG A 60 -1.23 7.85 13.91
C ARG A 60 -1.53 7.37 12.49
N VAL A 61 -1.16 6.13 12.16
CA VAL A 61 -1.38 5.53 10.83
C VAL A 61 -2.86 5.46 10.53
N TYR A 62 -3.66 4.98 11.48
CA TYR A 62 -5.11 4.86 11.31
C TYR A 62 -5.77 6.24 11.19
N ALA A 63 -5.43 7.20 12.05
CA ALA A 63 -6.00 8.55 12.04
C ALA A 63 -5.72 9.28 10.72
N ASP A 64 -4.48 9.24 10.23
CA ASP A 64 -4.11 9.90 8.98
C ASP A 64 -4.75 9.22 7.77
N HIS A 65 -4.90 7.88 7.81
CA HIS A 65 -5.67 7.14 6.81
C HIS A 65 -7.15 7.56 6.82
N ILE A 66 -7.81 7.67 8.00
CA ILE A 66 -9.20 8.14 8.10
C ILE A 66 -9.36 9.56 7.58
N LYS A 67 -8.43 10.48 7.88
CA LYS A 67 -8.46 11.86 7.34
C LYS A 67 -8.33 11.91 5.83
N ALA A 68 -7.53 11.02 5.23
CA ALA A 68 -7.42 10.92 3.78
C ALA A 68 -8.68 10.27 3.16
N PHE A 69 -9.32 9.35 3.87
CA PHE A 69 -10.56 8.69 3.43
C PHE A 69 -11.77 9.63 3.56
N ASN A 70 -11.92 10.26 4.73
CA ASN A 70 -13.01 11.17 5.10
C ASN A 70 -12.44 12.55 5.51
N PRO A 71 -12.12 13.44 4.56
CA PRO A 71 -11.47 14.71 4.87
C PRO A 71 -12.29 15.66 5.75
N ASP A 72 -13.62 15.53 5.75
CA ASP A 72 -14.56 16.29 6.58
C ASP A 72 -14.78 15.63 7.97
N GLY A 73 -14.13 14.50 8.24
CA GLY A 73 -14.25 13.75 9.49
C GLY A 73 -15.58 13.03 9.68
N ARG A 74 -16.39 12.89 8.61
CA ARG A 74 -17.73 12.27 8.67
C ARG A 74 -17.79 11.00 7.83
N GLU A 75 -18.55 10.02 8.28
CA GLU A 75 -18.88 8.83 7.49
C GLU A 75 -20.25 9.05 6.81
N PRO A 76 -20.33 8.89 5.46
CA PRO A 76 -21.61 9.03 4.75
C PRO A 76 -22.67 8.09 5.32
N GLY A 77 -23.85 8.65 5.64
CA GLY A 77 -24.95 7.87 6.21
C GLY A 77 -24.82 7.54 7.71
N ARG A 78 -23.88 8.15 8.42
CA ARG A 78 -23.67 7.98 9.86
C ARG A 78 -23.55 9.35 10.55
N ASP A 79 -24.48 9.65 11.47
CA ASP A 79 -24.48 10.91 12.24
C ASP A 79 -23.66 10.81 13.53
N ASP A 80 -23.30 9.60 13.94
CA ASP A 80 -22.55 9.27 15.15
C ASP A 80 -21.03 9.34 15.00
N LYS A 81 -20.51 9.67 13.81
CA LYS A 81 -19.09 9.82 13.54
C LYS A 81 -18.77 11.23 13.03
N ASN A 82 -18.24 12.07 13.92
CA ASN A 82 -17.93 13.48 13.69
C ASN A 82 -16.45 13.83 13.95
N GLY A 83 -15.56 12.87 13.85
CA GLY A 83 -14.13 13.07 14.05
C GLY A 83 -13.38 11.76 14.15
N VAL A 84 -12.05 11.83 14.08
CA VAL A 84 -11.17 10.64 14.10
C VAL A 84 -11.37 9.83 15.39
N ASP A 85 -11.60 10.48 16.52
CA ASP A 85 -11.76 9.81 17.82
C ASP A 85 -13.01 8.92 17.84
N ASP A 86 -14.10 9.33 17.17
CA ASP A 86 -15.30 8.50 17.05
C ASP A 86 -15.04 7.25 16.17
N PHE A 87 -14.23 7.40 15.11
CA PHE A 87 -13.82 6.25 14.30
C PHE A 87 -12.95 5.28 15.09
N ILE A 88 -12.00 5.77 15.89
CA ILE A 88 -11.16 4.96 16.77
C ILE A 88 -12.02 4.20 17.76
N THR A 89 -12.86 4.91 18.52
CA THR A 89 -13.76 4.31 19.52
C THR A 89 -14.64 3.23 18.92
N SER A 90 -15.30 3.54 17.80
CA SER A 90 -16.17 2.58 17.12
C SER A 90 -15.39 1.36 16.59
N PHE A 91 -14.14 1.54 16.15
CA PHE A 91 -13.32 0.43 15.67
C PHE A 91 -12.83 -0.44 16.82
N ASP A 92 -12.44 0.14 17.94
CA ASP A 92 -12.05 -0.60 19.16
C ASP A 92 -13.20 -1.47 19.67
N GLU A 93 -14.44 -0.98 19.64
CA GLU A 93 -15.63 -1.77 19.98
C GLU A 93 -15.81 -2.97 19.03
N ILE A 94 -15.62 -2.77 17.72
CA ILE A 94 -15.68 -3.84 16.71
C ILE A 94 -14.58 -4.88 16.97
N ILE A 95 -13.34 -4.45 17.23
CA ILE A 95 -12.21 -5.33 17.55
C ILE A 95 -12.52 -6.15 18.80
N LYS A 96 -12.95 -5.50 19.87
CA LYS A 96 -13.32 -6.16 21.13
C LYS A 96 -14.44 -7.18 20.91
N HIS A 97 -15.47 -6.83 20.14
CA HIS A 97 -16.57 -7.75 19.84
C HIS A 97 -16.09 -9.00 19.11
N PHE A 98 -15.37 -8.85 17.99
CA PHE A 98 -14.94 -9.99 17.18
C PHE A 98 -13.75 -10.76 17.71
N LYS A 99 -13.11 -10.28 18.77
CA LYS A 99 -12.15 -11.07 19.53
C LYS A 99 -12.82 -12.28 20.17
N ASP A 100 -14.01 -12.08 20.75
CA ASP A 100 -14.70 -13.08 21.55
C ASP A 100 -15.94 -13.69 20.86
N HIS A 101 -16.48 -13.05 19.82
CA HIS A 101 -17.72 -13.45 19.15
C HIS A 101 -17.52 -13.67 17.64
N ASP A 102 -18.32 -14.60 17.11
CA ASP A 102 -18.42 -14.84 15.66
C ASP A 102 -19.32 -13.81 15.00
N PHE A 103 -19.27 -13.76 13.66
CA PHE A 103 -20.14 -12.94 12.85
C PHE A 103 -21.58 -13.44 12.91
N ASP A 104 -22.53 -12.55 13.18
CA ASP A 104 -23.95 -12.83 13.19
C ASP A 104 -24.64 -12.24 11.95
N GLU A 105 -24.97 -13.10 11.00
CA GLU A 105 -25.63 -12.73 9.74
C GLU A 105 -27.07 -12.24 9.93
N ARG A 106 -27.68 -12.44 11.10
CA ARG A 106 -29.02 -11.90 11.43
C ARG A 106 -28.98 -10.42 11.76
N ILE A 107 -27.79 -9.90 12.09
CA ILE A 107 -27.57 -8.49 12.45
C ILE A 107 -27.10 -7.70 11.24
N SER A 108 -26.20 -8.29 10.44
CA SER A 108 -25.63 -7.62 9.26
C SER A 108 -25.02 -8.62 8.30
N VAL A 109 -24.82 -8.19 7.05
CA VAL A 109 -24.05 -8.91 6.03
C VAL A 109 -23.08 -7.95 5.35
N VAL A 110 -22.07 -8.48 4.66
CA VAL A 110 -21.08 -7.65 3.94
C VAL A 110 -21.40 -7.67 2.45
N PRO A 111 -21.79 -6.53 1.84
CA PRO A 111 -22.01 -6.45 0.41
C PRO A 111 -20.67 -6.45 -0.34
N VAL A 112 -20.61 -7.25 -1.41
CA VAL A 112 -19.44 -7.29 -2.31
C VAL A 112 -19.92 -7.15 -3.76
N ASP A 113 -19.05 -6.60 -4.60
CA ASP A 113 -19.29 -6.49 -6.03
C ASP A 113 -19.11 -7.84 -6.76
N ARG A 114 -19.24 -7.85 -8.09
CA ARG A 114 -19.09 -9.07 -8.90
C ARG A 114 -17.68 -9.69 -8.79
N ASN A 115 -16.66 -8.89 -8.46
CA ASN A 115 -15.27 -9.30 -8.35
C ASN A 115 -14.88 -9.68 -6.90
N GLY A 116 -15.82 -9.63 -5.95
CA GLY A 116 -15.57 -9.90 -4.55
C GLY A 116 -14.98 -8.72 -3.77
N VAL A 117 -14.93 -7.52 -4.36
CA VAL A 117 -14.50 -6.30 -3.67
C VAL A 117 -15.61 -5.82 -2.74
N ILE A 118 -15.29 -5.60 -1.46
CA ILE A 118 -16.30 -5.15 -0.49
C ILE A 118 -16.79 -3.73 -0.83
N LEU A 119 -18.09 -3.53 -0.79
CA LEU A 119 -18.74 -2.23 -1.02
C LEU A 119 -18.91 -1.45 0.29
N ASP A 120 -19.04 -2.17 1.41
CA ASP A 120 -19.17 -1.64 2.76
C ASP A 120 -18.64 -2.63 3.81
N GLY A 121 -18.46 -2.17 5.06
CA GLY A 121 -18.10 -3.03 6.19
C GLY A 121 -16.61 -3.24 6.39
N ALA A 122 -15.76 -2.35 5.91
CA ALA A 122 -14.29 -2.46 5.96
C ALA A 122 -13.74 -2.71 7.38
N HIS A 123 -14.26 -2.07 8.41
CA HIS A 123 -13.84 -2.28 9.79
C HIS A 123 -14.16 -3.70 10.29
N ARG A 124 -15.38 -4.18 9.99
CA ARG A 124 -15.82 -5.55 10.34
C ARG A 124 -14.96 -6.59 9.63
N VAL A 125 -14.73 -6.40 8.32
CA VAL A 125 -13.90 -7.32 7.51
C VAL A 125 -12.47 -7.35 8.02
N ALA A 126 -11.86 -6.21 8.32
CA ALA A 126 -10.49 -6.17 8.86
C ALA A 126 -10.38 -6.90 10.21
N ALA A 127 -11.31 -6.66 11.15
CA ALA A 127 -11.31 -7.35 12.43
C ALA A 127 -11.53 -8.87 12.30
N LEU A 128 -12.51 -9.28 11.49
CA LEU A 128 -12.78 -10.71 11.23
C LEU A 128 -11.59 -11.40 10.55
N ALA A 129 -10.96 -10.76 9.58
CA ALA A 129 -9.78 -11.27 8.89
C ALA A 129 -8.59 -11.43 9.87
N TYR A 130 -8.38 -10.45 10.74
CA TYR A 130 -7.33 -10.52 11.77
C TYR A 130 -7.53 -11.72 12.70
N PHE A 131 -8.75 -11.94 13.19
CA PHE A 131 -9.08 -13.09 14.05
C PHE A 131 -9.36 -14.40 13.27
N ASN A 132 -9.11 -14.41 11.95
CA ASN A 132 -9.31 -15.59 11.08
C ASN A 132 -10.74 -16.16 11.16
N ARG A 133 -11.74 -15.31 11.11
CA ARG A 133 -13.16 -15.68 11.23
C ARG A 133 -13.86 -15.68 9.88
N GLU A 134 -15.00 -16.35 9.83
CA GLU A 134 -15.87 -16.34 8.67
C GLU A 134 -16.83 -15.14 8.71
N VAL A 135 -17.32 -14.77 7.54
CA VAL A 135 -18.32 -13.71 7.33
C VAL A 135 -19.31 -14.11 6.25
N THR A 136 -20.57 -13.74 6.42
CA THR A 136 -21.58 -13.89 5.38
C THR A 136 -21.53 -12.66 4.47
N ILE A 137 -21.27 -12.89 3.19
CA ILE A 137 -21.27 -11.89 2.14
C ILE A 137 -22.53 -11.98 1.29
N VAL A 138 -22.96 -10.82 0.76
CA VAL A 138 -23.94 -10.73 -0.33
C VAL A 138 -23.18 -10.28 -1.56
N GLN A 139 -22.97 -11.19 -2.50
CA GLN A 139 -22.31 -10.89 -3.76
C GLN A 139 -23.34 -10.46 -4.80
N PHE A 140 -23.17 -9.25 -5.34
CA PHE A 140 -23.95 -8.70 -6.43
C PHE A 140 -23.24 -8.97 -7.76
N ASN A 141 -23.83 -9.83 -8.60
CA ASN A 141 -23.15 -10.40 -9.78
C ASN A 141 -23.00 -9.42 -10.95
N ASP A 142 -23.68 -8.31 -10.91
CA ASP A 142 -23.78 -7.28 -11.95
C ASP A 142 -23.46 -5.85 -11.44
N VAL A 143 -22.88 -5.75 -10.23
CA VAL A 143 -22.45 -4.48 -9.64
C VAL A 143 -20.91 -4.41 -9.65
N ASP A 144 -20.39 -3.24 -10.01
CA ASP A 144 -18.99 -2.87 -9.81
C ASP A 144 -18.87 -1.82 -8.70
N ALA A 145 -17.79 -1.87 -7.95
CA ALA A 145 -17.44 -0.81 -7.02
C ALA A 145 -17.23 0.51 -7.78
N VAL A 146 -17.91 1.58 -7.34
CA VAL A 146 -17.81 2.90 -8.00
C VAL A 146 -16.41 3.53 -7.83
N CYS A 147 -15.64 3.07 -6.87
CA CYS A 147 -14.29 3.55 -6.61
C CYS A 147 -13.43 2.43 -6.02
N ASN A 148 -12.22 2.28 -6.53
CA ASN A 148 -11.20 1.49 -5.87
C ASN A 148 -10.54 2.36 -4.80
N PHE A 149 -10.56 1.88 -3.55
CA PHE A 149 -9.84 2.50 -2.46
C PHE A 149 -8.41 1.93 -2.41
N ASP A 150 -7.73 2.02 -3.57
CA ASP A 150 -6.37 1.57 -3.77
C ASP A 150 -5.33 2.59 -3.26
N TYR A 151 -4.06 2.28 -3.44
CA TYR A 151 -2.96 3.18 -3.10
C TYR A 151 -3.08 4.56 -3.77
N ASN A 152 -3.46 4.63 -5.05
CA ASN A 152 -3.55 5.89 -5.79
C ASN A 152 -4.64 6.80 -5.22
N TYR A 153 -5.76 6.23 -4.78
CA TYR A 153 -6.82 6.96 -4.10
C TYR A 153 -6.29 7.74 -2.89
N PHE A 154 -5.52 7.08 -2.02
CA PHE A 154 -4.98 7.68 -0.79
C PHE A 154 -3.83 8.65 -1.06
N LYS A 155 -2.94 8.29 -1.98
CA LYS A 155 -1.85 9.16 -2.43
C LYS A 155 -2.37 10.50 -2.97
N ASN A 156 -3.39 10.45 -3.83
CA ASN A 156 -3.99 11.63 -4.43
C ASN A 156 -4.72 12.51 -3.41
N ARG A 157 -5.07 11.96 -2.25
CA ARG A 157 -5.67 12.65 -1.10
C ARG A 157 -4.65 13.09 -0.05
N GLY A 158 -3.37 13.02 -0.37
CA GLY A 158 -2.29 13.55 0.46
C GLY A 158 -1.82 12.66 1.61
N LEU A 159 -2.19 11.35 1.60
CA LEU A 159 -1.62 10.42 2.56
C LEU A 159 -0.10 10.38 2.39
N SER A 160 0.64 10.50 3.51
CA SER A 160 2.10 10.59 3.48
C SER A 160 2.74 9.31 2.95
N TRP A 161 3.89 9.44 2.28
CA TRP A 161 4.62 8.30 1.75
C TRP A 161 5.01 7.27 2.82
N SER A 162 5.39 7.74 4.02
CA SER A 162 5.76 6.84 5.12
C SER A 162 4.57 5.99 5.58
N ILE A 163 3.37 6.57 5.61
CA ILE A 163 2.15 5.82 5.95
C ILE A 163 1.78 4.87 4.81
N CYS A 164 1.87 5.32 3.55
CA CYS A 164 1.65 4.44 2.41
C CYS A 164 2.62 3.25 2.41
N ASP A 165 3.90 3.46 2.75
CA ASP A 165 4.89 2.38 2.91
C ASP A 165 4.48 1.38 4.00
N THR A 166 4.03 1.88 5.16
CA THR A 166 3.55 1.04 6.27
C THR A 166 2.34 0.20 5.85
N ILE A 167 1.36 0.81 5.20
CA ILE A 167 0.15 0.11 4.73
C ILE A 167 0.49 -0.89 3.61
N ALA A 168 1.42 -0.54 2.71
CA ALA A 168 1.87 -1.45 1.65
C ALA A 168 2.63 -2.65 2.20
N LEU A 169 3.45 -2.48 3.24
CA LEU A 169 4.10 -3.59 3.92
C LEU A 169 3.06 -4.52 4.54
N GLU A 170 2.04 -3.96 5.17
CA GLU A 170 0.95 -4.75 5.74
C GLU A 170 0.19 -5.50 4.65
N MET A 171 -0.11 -4.87 3.52
CA MET A 171 -0.70 -5.54 2.35
C MET A 171 0.15 -6.74 1.90
N VAL A 172 1.46 -6.59 1.77
CA VAL A 172 2.35 -7.71 1.38
C VAL A 172 2.33 -8.84 2.41
N LYS A 173 2.16 -8.55 3.71
CA LYS A 173 2.04 -9.56 4.77
C LYS A 173 0.73 -10.35 4.69
N TRP A 174 -0.38 -9.72 4.32
CA TRP A 174 -1.71 -10.31 4.40
C TRP A 174 -2.22 -10.91 3.10
N VAL A 175 -1.77 -10.42 1.95
CA VAL A 175 -2.25 -10.88 0.64
C VAL A 175 -1.28 -11.89 0.04
N ASP A 176 -1.78 -13.09 -0.22
CA ASP A 176 -1.02 -14.11 -0.94
C ASP A 176 -0.90 -13.77 -2.44
N GLY A 177 0.13 -14.29 -3.11
CA GLY A 177 0.37 -14.05 -4.53
C GLY A 177 0.82 -12.63 -4.87
N VAL A 178 1.28 -11.86 -3.87
CA VAL A 178 1.97 -10.58 -4.12
C VAL A 178 3.45 -10.86 -4.37
N TYR A 179 3.96 -10.27 -5.44
CA TYR A 179 5.36 -10.31 -5.86
C TYR A 179 5.97 -8.92 -5.85
N ALA A 180 7.29 -8.83 -5.76
CA ALA A 180 8.03 -7.59 -5.89
C ALA A 180 8.87 -7.58 -7.16
N ALA A 181 8.72 -6.55 -7.99
CA ALA A 181 9.55 -6.29 -9.16
C ALA A 181 10.53 -5.15 -8.86
N CYS A 182 11.81 -5.45 -8.72
CA CYS A 182 12.87 -4.46 -8.63
C CYS A 182 13.30 -4.07 -10.06
N ILE A 183 12.83 -2.94 -10.54
CA ILE A 183 13.16 -2.39 -11.84
C ILE A 183 14.39 -1.51 -11.66
N TRP A 184 15.51 -1.96 -12.22
CA TRP A 184 16.80 -1.31 -12.01
C TRP A 184 16.85 0.10 -12.58
N PRO A 185 17.69 0.99 -12.02
CA PRO A 185 17.96 2.30 -12.60
C PRO A 185 18.36 2.19 -14.06
N SER A 186 17.92 3.14 -14.87
CA SER A 186 18.20 3.16 -16.30
C SER A 186 18.57 4.57 -16.78
N ASN A 187 19.37 4.65 -17.82
CA ASN A 187 19.62 5.90 -18.53
C ASN A 187 18.48 6.26 -19.50
N ASN A 188 17.65 5.28 -19.89
CA ASN A 188 16.41 5.49 -20.59
C ASN A 188 15.25 5.57 -19.59
N GLN A 189 14.69 6.76 -19.43
CA GLN A 189 13.60 7.01 -18.47
C GLN A 189 12.31 6.23 -18.80
N ASN A 190 12.11 5.85 -20.07
CA ASN A 190 10.91 5.13 -20.49
C ASN A 190 10.94 3.65 -20.05
N ASN A 191 12.12 3.05 -19.84
CA ASN A 191 12.20 1.61 -19.50
C ASN A 191 11.42 1.24 -18.25
N GLN A 192 11.43 2.10 -17.22
CA GLN A 192 10.70 1.83 -15.98
C GLN A 192 9.19 1.94 -16.16
N GLN A 193 8.75 2.87 -17.01
CA GLN A 193 7.33 3.00 -17.32
C GLN A 193 6.84 1.82 -18.16
N ILE A 194 7.61 1.38 -19.15
CA ILE A 194 7.32 0.19 -19.94
C ILE A 194 7.16 -1.03 -19.04
N ALA A 195 8.14 -1.29 -18.16
CA ALA A 195 8.06 -2.43 -17.24
C ALA A 195 6.82 -2.39 -16.32
N VAL A 196 6.45 -1.21 -15.82
CA VAL A 196 5.24 -1.06 -14.99
C VAL A 196 3.97 -1.24 -15.82
N SER A 197 3.94 -0.75 -17.07
CA SER A 197 2.79 -0.94 -17.96
C SER A 197 2.56 -2.40 -18.27
N GLU A 198 3.60 -3.15 -18.64
CA GLU A 198 3.53 -4.61 -18.89
C GLU A 198 3.02 -5.36 -17.66
N LEU A 199 3.61 -5.07 -16.48
CA LEU A 199 3.12 -5.66 -15.23
C LEU A 199 1.64 -5.33 -14.95
N ASN A 200 1.18 -4.14 -15.32
CA ASN A 200 -0.20 -3.73 -15.06
C ASN A 200 -1.19 -4.22 -16.14
N GLU A 201 -0.71 -4.64 -17.32
CA GLU A 201 -1.52 -5.28 -18.36
C GLU A 201 -1.85 -6.74 -18.00
N GLN A 202 -0.89 -7.44 -17.38
CA GLN A 202 -1.04 -8.86 -17.04
C GLN A 202 -1.49 -9.07 -15.58
N TYR A 203 -1.12 -8.16 -14.68
CA TYR A 203 -1.32 -8.28 -13.25
C TYR A 203 -1.87 -6.97 -12.68
N GLN A 204 -2.12 -6.96 -11.39
CA GLN A 204 -2.56 -5.76 -10.68
C GLN A 204 -1.40 -5.15 -9.89
N VAL A 205 -0.85 -4.05 -10.41
CA VAL A 205 0.15 -3.27 -9.66
C VAL A 205 -0.51 -2.56 -8.49
N ALA A 206 -0.13 -2.97 -7.28
CA ALA A 206 -0.75 -2.56 -6.02
C ALA A 206 -0.04 -1.38 -5.36
N TYR A 207 1.30 -1.32 -5.47
CA TYR A 207 2.10 -0.26 -4.87
C TYR A 207 3.41 -0.07 -5.62
N ILE A 208 3.86 1.19 -5.74
CA ILE A 208 5.15 1.53 -6.36
C ILE A 208 5.97 2.40 -5.41
N LYS A 209 7.22 2.02 -5.20
CA LYS A 209 8.21 2.78 -4.45
C LYS A 209 9.38 3.17 -5.34
N ASP A 210 9.63 4.46 -5.47
CA ASP A 210 10.82 5.01 -6.13
C ASP A 210 11.86 5.41 -5.10
N ILE A 211 13.09 4.88 -5.23
CA ILE A 211 14.17 5.10 -4.28
C ILE A 211 15.40 5.64 -5.02
N ARG A 212 15.80 6.84 -4.66
CA ARG A 212 17.05 7.40 -5.17
C ARG A 212 18.23 6.76 -4.46
N CYS A 213 19.12 6.15 -5.21
CA CYS A 213 20.32 5.52 -4.68
C CYS A 213 21.56 5.89 -5.50
N ASN A 214 22.70 5.95 -4.85
CA ASN A 214 24.01 6.00 -5.54
C ASN A 214 24.51 4.58 -5.78
N LEU A 215 25.65 4.44 -6.46
CA LEU A 215 26.24 3.16 -6.78
C LEU A 215 26.56 2.31 -5.52
N ASN A 216 26.98 2.93 -4.42
CA ASN A 216 27.29 2.20 -3.19
C ASN A 216 26.00 1.65 -2.55
N SER A 217 24.96 2.48 -2.44
CA SER A 217 23.65 2.03 -1.96
C SER A 217 23.07 0.93 -2.82
N LEU A 218 23.14 1.08 -4.16
CA LEU A 218 22.68 0.06 -5.08
C LEU A 218 23.49 -1.23 -4.95
N SER A 219 24.81 -1.15 -4.75
CA SER A 219 25.65 -2.31 -4.51
C SER A 219 25.26 -3.03 -3.21
N SER A 220 24.98 -2.29 -2.14
CA SER A 220 24.49 -2.85 -0.87
C SER A 220 23.13 -3.53 -1.06
N PHE A 221 22.21 -2.91 -1.79
CA PHE A 221 20.89 -3.50 -2.10
C PHE A 221 21.01 -4.77 -2.93
N VAL A 222 21.84 -4.78 -3.99
CA VAL A 222 22.12 -5.97 -4.80
C VAL A 222 22.68 -7.09 -3.93
N GLY A 223 23.66 -6.80 -3.07
CA GLY A 223 24.22 -7.77 -2.12
C GLY A 223 23.16 -8.32 -1.17
N TYR A 224 22.23 -7.49 -0.72
CA TYR A 224 21.15 -7.89 0.17
C TYR A 224 20.14 -8.84 -0.50
N ILE A 225 19.58 -8.47 -1.65
CA ILE A 225 18.52 -9.27 -2.30
C ILE A 225 19.04 -10.59 -2.86
N TYR A 226 20.30 -10.65 -3.29
CA TYR A 226 20.93 -11.87 -3.81
C TYR A 226 21.77 -12.63 -2.78
N ARG A 227 21.69 -12.29 -1.49
CA ARG A 227 22.57 -12.84 -0.42
C ARG A 227 22.59 -14.36 -0.32
N ALA A 228 21.55 -15.04 -0.78
CA ALA A 228 21.50 -16.50 -0.83
C ALA A 228 22.27 -17.13 -2.00
N GLN A 229 22.77 -16.32 -2.95
CA GLN A 229 23.48 -16.80 -4.13
C GLN A 229 25.01 -16.74 -3.90
N ASP A 230 25.71 -17.81 -4.29
CA ASP A 230 27.16 -17.95 -4.01
C ASP A 230 28.03 -16.81 -4.58
N TRP A 231 27.65 -16.27 -5.74
CA TRP A 231 28.41 -15.19 -6.38
C TRP A 231 28.46 -13.89 -5.53
N THR A 232 27.53 -13.69 -4.62
CA THR A 232 27.51 -12.52 -3.75
C THR A 232 28.54 -12.56 -2.62
N ARG A 233 29.16 -13.72 -2.37
CA ARG A 233 30.30 -13.85 -1.46
C ARG A 233 31.51 -13.04 -1.97
N ASN A 234 31.57 -12.76 -3.27
CA ASN A 234 32.58 -11.89 -3.85
C ASN A 234 32.03 -10.47 -4.01
N SER A 235 32.55 -9.53 -3.20
CA SER A 235 32.14 -8.13 -3.22
C SER A 235 32.36 -7.42 -4.56
N LEU A 236 33.38 -7.86 -5.34
CA LEU A 236 33.64 -7.33 -6.68
C LEU A 236 32.53 -7.74 -7.65
N SER A 237 32.02 -8.96 -7.58
CA SER A 237 30.92 -9.44 -8.40
C SER A 237 29.63 -8.68 -8.09
N VAL A 238 29.36 -8.38 -6.80
CA VAL A 238 28.22 -7.56 -6.39
C VAL A 238 28.34 -6.14 -6.94
N ARG A 239 29.50 -5.53 -6.82
CA ARG A 239 29.76 -4.18 -7.33
C ARG A 239 29.69 -4.12 -8.86
N ASP A 240 30.17 -5.15 -9.57
CA ASP A 240 30.10 -5.26 -11.00
C ASP A 240 28.61 -5.33 -11.46
N LYS A 241 27.80 -6.19 -10.84
CA LYS A 241 26.35 -6.23 -11.08
C LYS A 241 25.71 -4.86 -10.84
N ALA A 242 25.99 -4.23 -9.70
CA ALA A 242 25.45 -2.91 -9.38
C ALA A 242 25.87 -1.85 -10.42
N SER A 243 27.10 -1.89 -10.90
CA SER A 243 27.59 -0.97 -11.93
C SER A 243 26.88 -1.14 -13.29
N ARG A 244 26.56 -2.37 -13.67
CA ARG A 244 25.81 -2.63 -14.92
C ARG A 244 24.37 -2.14 -14.85
N VAL A 245 23.73 -2.24 -13.68
CA VAL A 245 22.33 -1.81 -13.46
C VAL A 245 22.20 -0.38 -12.97
N TYR A 246 23.31 0.34 -12.71
CA TYR A 246 23.28 1.73 -12.28
C TYR A 246 22.92 2.66 -13.45
N GLY A 247 22.06 3.65 -13.18
CA GLY A 247 21.62 4.62 -14.16
C GLY A 247 21.14 5.93 -13.53
N LYS A 248 20.64 6.83 -14.35
CA LYS A 248 20.19 8.18 -13.91
C LYS A 248 18.84 8.16 -13.20
N SER A 249 18.00 7.15 -13.46
CA SER A 249 16.68 7.02 -12.80
C SER A 249 16.82 6.42 -11.39
N ASN A 250 15.74 6.48 -10.63
CA ASN A 250 15.62 5.84 -9.33
C ASN A 250 15.59 4.30 -9.46
N LEU A 251 15.93 3.58 -8.40
CA LEU A 251 15.49 2.20 -8.24
C LEU A 251 13.97 2.23 -8.03
N ARG A 252 13.21 1.52 -8.86
CA ARG A 252 11.77 1.38 -8.73
C ARG A 252 11.41 -0.01 -8.28
N VAL A 253 10.66 -0.12 -7.19
CA VAL A 253 10.13 -1.39 -6.71
C VAL A 253 8.61 -1.35 -6.83
N ALA A 254 8.06 -2.24 -7.66
CA ALA A 254 6.62 -2.40 -7.84
C ALA A 254 6.16 -3.68 -7.14
N PHE A 255 5.14 -3.57 -6.30
CA PHE A 255 4.45 -4.72 -5.70
C PHE A 255 3.18 -4.96 -6.52
N PHE A 256 2.99 -6.18 -6.97
CA PHE A 256 1.85 -6.55 -7.82
C PHE A 256 1.25 -7.88 -7.38
N LYS A 257 -0.06 -8.02 -7.55
CA LYS A 257 -0.80 -9.25 -7.29
C LYS A 257 -0.94 -10.04 -8.58
N ALA A 258 -0.51 -11.30 -8.56
CA ALA A 258 -0.76 -12.27 -9.60
C ALA A 258 -1.71 -13.35 -9.09
N GLU A 259 -2.75 -13.65 -9.86
CA GLU A 259 -3.66 -14.78 -9.62
C GLU A 259 -3.13 -16.07 -10.28
N SER A 260 -2.18 -15.92 -11.19
CA SER A 260 -1.52 -17.00 -11.92
C SER A 260 -0.48 -17.71 -11.05
N ASN A 261 -0.04 -18.88 -11.52
CA ASN A 261 1.04 -19.63 -10.89
C ASN A 261 2.41 -18.96 -11.09
N LEU A 262 3.43 -19.45 -10.39
CA LEU A 262 4.79 -18.91 -10.47
C LEU A 262 5.37 -19.00 -11.88
N ASP A 263 5.07 -20.06 -12.64
CA ASP A 263 5.63 -20.25 -13.98
C ASP A 263 5.19 -19.15 -14.94
N ASP A 264 3.94 -18.69 -14.83
CA ASP A 264 3.43 -17.56 -15.61
C ASP A 264 4.14 -16.25 -15.23
N VAL A 265 4.39 -16.03 -13.94
CA VAL A 265 5.12 -14.85 -13.44
C VAL A 265 6.58 -14.87 -13.93
N LEU A 266 7.22 -16.06 -13.96
CA LEU A 266 8.59 -16.22 -14.49
C LEU A 266 8.66 -16.00 -16.00
N LYS A 267 7.65 -16.45 -16.74
CA LYS A 267 7.53 -16.20 -18.18
C LYS A 267 7.41 -14.70 -18.46
N GLU A 268 6.52 -14.01 -17.80
CA GLU A 268 6.34 -12.55 -17.89
C GLU A 268 7.62 -11.80 -17.54
N LYS A 269 8.32 -12.21 -16.48
CA LYS A 269 9.64 -11.69 -16.10
C LYS A 269 10.64 -11.73 -17.26
N ASP A 270 10.66 -12.82 -18.01
CA ASP A 270 11.58 -12.96 -19.13
C ASP A 270 11.10 -12.18 -20.37
N GLU A 271 9.79 -12.07 -20.60
CA GLU A 271 9.22 -11.23 -21.67
C GLU A 271 9.55 -9.75 -21.44
N ILE A 272 9.35 -9.22 -20.23
CA ILE A 272 9.71 -7.84 -19.88
C ILE A 272 11.23 -7.62 -20.02
N ARG A 273 12.07 -8.57 -19.61
CA ARG A 273 13.52 -8.50 -19.77
C ARG A 273 13.94 -8.43 -21.24
N HIS A 274 13.27 -9.20 -22.10
CA HIS A 274 13.49 -9.18 -23.55
C HIS A 274 13.09 -7.83 -24.14
N LEU A 275 11.92 -7.33 -23.79
CA LEU A 275 11.39 -6.02 -24.23
C LEU A 275 12.33 -4.86 -23.85
N LEU A 276 12.91 -4.90 -22.66
CA LEU A 276 13.83 -3.87 -22.17
C LEU A 276 15.26 -4.02 -22.73
N GLY A 277 15.59 -5.13 -23.39
CA GLY A 277 16.85 -5.35 -24.11
C GLY A 277 18.10 -5.48 -23.23
N LYS A 278 17.96 -5.69 -21.89
CA LYS A 278 19.09 -5.81 -20.96
C LYS A 278 19.09 -7.13 -20.16
N GLY A 279 18.19 -8.06 -20.50
CA GLY A 279 18.08 -9.34 -19.81
C GLY A 279 17.98 -9.19 -18.29
N LYS A 280 18.76 -9.96 -17.55
CA LYS A 280 18.79 -9.93 -16.07
C LYS A 280 19.23 -8.58 -15.46
N ASP A 281 19.74 -7.65 -16.27
CA ASP A 281 20.13 -6.30 -15.85
C ASP A 281 19.00 -5.27 -16.06
N SER A 282 17.79 -5.70 -16.47
CA SER A 282 16.59 -4.87 -16.59
C SER A 282 15.79 -4.85 -15.30
N LEU A 283 15.41 -6.01 -14.80
CA LEU A 283 14.61 -6.17 -13.59
C LEU A 283 14.86 -7.52 -12.91
N HIS A 284 14.52 -7.54 -11.63
CA HIS A 284 14.37 -8.75 -10.83
C HIS A 284 12.93 -8.83 -10.31
N ILE A 285 12.25 -9.94 -10.51
CA ILE A 285 10.98 -10.27 -9.87
C ILE A 285 11.23 -11.41 -8.89
N THR A 286 10.67 -11.33 -7.70
CA THR A 286 10.79 -12.35 -6.66
C THR A 286 10.18 -13.68 -7.08
N ASP A 287 10.78 -14.76 -6.65
CA ASP A 287 10.38 -16.12 -7.04
C ASP A 287 9.53 -16.81 -5.94
N ASN A 288 9.40 -16.18 -4.76
CA ASN A 288 8.65 -16.73 -3.63
C ASN A 288 8.24 -15.64 -2.62
N ARG A 289 7.31 -16.00 -1.74
CA ARG A 289 6.80 -15.09 -0.70
C ARG A 289 7.87 -14.62 0.31
N PRO A 290 8.77 -15.47 0.85
CA PRO A 290 9.84 -15.01 1.74
C PRO A 290 10.70 -13.93 1.11
N GLU A 291 11.10 -14.07 -0.14
CA GLU A 291 11.87 -13.07 -0.87
C GLU A 291 11.09 -11.76 -1.07
N THR A 292 9.78 -11.86 -1.36
CA THR A 292 8.90 -10.69 -1.47
C THR A 292 8.83 -9.93 -0.14
N LEU A 293 8.67 -10.63 0.98
CA LEU A 293 8.66 -10.03 2.32
C LEU A 293 10.02 -9.42 2.69
N ASP A 294 11.11 -10.05 2.32
CA ASP A 294 12.47 -9.52 2.52
C ASP A 294 12.65 -8.19 1.78
N ILE A 295 12.27 -8.14 0.51
CA ILE A 295 12.33 -6.90 -0.29
C ILE A 295 11.38 -5.84 0.28
N ALA A 296 10.15 -6.22 0.64
CA ALA A 296 9.21 -5.28 1.25
C ALA A 296 9.77 -4.66 2.53
N ASN A 297 10.33 -5.46 3.43
CA ASN A 297 10.99 -4.97 4.64
C ASN A 297 12.19 -4.05 4.32
N ALA A 298 13.00 -4.41 3.32
CA ALA A 298 14.17 -3.62 2.93
C ALA A 298 13.80 -2.24 2.36
N VAL A 299 12.67 -2.10 1.67
CA VAL A 299 12.33 -0.86 0.95
C VAL A 299 11.17 -0.07 1.55
N LEU A 300 10.30 -0.71 2.35
CA LEU A 300 9.11 -0.07 2.93
C LEU A 300 9.29 0.29 4.42
N THR A 301 10.40 -0.11 5.05
CA THR A 301 10.68 0.27 6.44
C THR A 301 11.88 1.20 6.53
N ALA A 302 11.85 2.12 7.48
CA ALA A 302 12.99 2.99 7.76
C ALA A 302 14.23 2.18 8.20
N SER A 303 14.05 1.15 9.02
CA SER A 303 15.13 0.27 9.47
C SER A 303 15.74 -0.53 8.32
N GLY A 304 14.92 -1.09 7.43
CA GLY A 304 15.38 -1.79 6.23
C GLY A 304 16.16 -0.88 5.29
N MET A 305 15.62 0.29 4.98
CA MET A 305 16.30 1.26 4.11
C MET A 305 17.63 1.75 4.70
N ASN A 306 17.72 1.95 6.02
CA ASN A 306 18.95 2.38 6.68
C ASN A 306 20.07 1.33 6.63
N GLN A 307 19.78 0.05 6.37
CA GLN A 307 20.78 -1.01 6.25
C GLN A 307 21.57 -0.93 4.93
N TRP A 308 20.96 -0.40 3.86
CA TRP A 308 21.59 -0.39 2.55
C TRP A 308 21.65 0.99 1.89
N LEU A 309 20.76 1.93 2.28
CA LEU A 309 20.74 3.26 1.70
C LEU A 309 21.71 4.20 2.42
N ASP A 310 22.69 4.73 1.70
CA ASP A 310 23.58 5.76 2.25
C ASP A 310 22.77 6.99 2.66
N SER A 311 22.90 7.40 3.92
CA SER A 311 22.18 8.54 4.51
C SER A 311 22.36 9.86 3.74
N ARG A 312 23.44 9.99 2.96
CA ARG A 312 23.68 11.13 2.06
C ARG A 312 22.73 11.21 0.88
N ASN A 313 22.05 10.11 0.55
CA ASN A 313 21.04 10.04 -0.53
C ASN A 313 19.61 10.23 -0.05
N LEU A 314 19.37 10.21 1.24
CA LEU A 314 18.07 10.62 1.78
C LEU A 314 17.90 12.09 1.42
N ASN A 315 17.08 12.37 0.39
CA ASN A 315 16.82 13.73 -0.05
C ASN A 315 16.58 14.61 1.17
N PHE A 316 17.32 15.71 1.27
CA PHE A 316 17.11 16.77 2.27
C PHE A 316 15.62 17.17 2.34
N CYS A 317 14.91 17.14 1.20
CA CYS A 317 13.47 17.35 1.12
C CYS A 317 12.65 16.25 1.84
N HIS A 318 13.06 14.99 1.78
CA HIS A 318 12.34 13.89 2.46
C HIS A 318 12.57 13.94 3.98
N LYS A 319 13.80 14.24 4.41
CA LYS A 319 14.11 14.52 5.83
C LYS A 319 13.40 15.78 6.33
N LEU A 320 13.38 16.83 5.53
CA LEU A 320 12.68 18.08 5.87
C LEU A 320 11.17 17.87 5.91
N TYR A 321 10.61 17.08 4.98
CA TYR A 321 9.18 16.80 4.90
C TYR A 321 8.71 15.88 6.04
N SER A 322 9.47 14.84 6.39
CA SER A 322 9.18 13.99 7.57
C SER A 322 9.34 14.77 8.88
N THR A 323 10.43 15.53 9.03
CA THR A 323 10.68 16.35 10.23
C THR A 323 9.67 17.50 10.35
N LEU A 324 9.21 18.08 9.25
CA LEU A 324 8.17 19.11 9.24
C LEU A 324 6.79 18.49 9.54
N ASN A 325 6.46 17.31 9.03
CA ASN A 325 5.22 16.62 9.39
C ASN A 325 5.20 16.21 10.86
N GLU A 326 6.30 15.70 11.42
CA GLU A 326 6.40 15.38 12.84
C GLU A 326 6.26 16.63 13.74
N ARG A 327 6.78 17.78 13.34
CA ARG A 327 6.67 19.05 14.07
C ARG A 327 5.35 19.78 13.81
N TRP A 328 4.65 19.52 12.70
CA TRP A 328 3.39 20.19 12.35
C TRP A 328 2.23 19.78 13.24
N PHE A 329 2.25 18.60 13.79
CA PHE A 329 1.24 18.15 14.76
C PHE A 329 1.25 18.99 16.05
N VAL A 330 2.38 19.63 16.37
CA VAL A 330 2.54 20.48 17.57
C VAL A 330 2.08 21.93 17.38
N PHE A 331 1.91 22.41 16.14
CA PHE A 331 1.64 23.82 15.82
C PHE A 331 0.24 24.10 15.24
N LYS A 332 -0.81 23.53 15.85
CA LYS A 332 -2.20 23.61 15.38
C LYS A 332 -2.86 25.00 15.37
N ASN A 333 -2.18 26.09 15.74
CA ASN A 333 -2.84 27.40 15.98
C ASN A 333 -2.18 28.66 15.38
N VAL A 334 -1.30 28.57 14.35
CA VAL A 334 -0.73 29.80 13.75
C VAL A 334 -0.84 29.80 12.22
N GLN A 335 -1.60 30.74 11.71
CA GLN A 335 -1.79 31.25 10.33
C GLN A 335 -1.15 30.44 9.16
N TRP A 336 -1.91 29.55 8.66
CA TRP A 336 -1.58 28.44 7.73
C TRP A 336 -1.03 28.86 6.35
N ILE A 337 -1.48 29.96 5.79
CA ILE A 337 -1.21 30.34 4.38
C ILE A 337 0.13 31.06 4.22
N ALA A 338 0.50 31.91 5.16
CA ALA A 338 1.73 32.71 5.07
C ALA A 338 3.00 31.84 5.20
N LEU A 339 2.94 30.79 6.03
CA LEU A 339 4.09 29.90 6.24
C LEU A 339 4.32 28.95 5.03
N LYS A 340 3.26 28.46 4.39
CA LYS A 340 3.36 27.69 3.14
C LYS A 340 4.03 28.48 2.03
N VAL A 341 3.66 29.75 1.88
CA VAL A 341 4.24 30.65 0.87
C VAL A 341 5.68 31.00 1.19
N ALA A 342 6.03 31.18 2.47
CA ALA A 342 7.40 31.47 2.87
C ALA A 342 8.33 30.27 2.67
N VAL A 343 7.91 29.06 3.04
CA VAL A 343 8.68 27.81 2.83
C VAL A 343 8.84 27.54 1.33
N TYR A 344 7.80 27.69 0.53
CA TYR A 344 7.87 27.53 -0.92
C TYR A 344 8.85 28.53 -1.57
N ARG A 345 8.87 29.80 -1.10
CA ARG A 345 9.82 30.82 -1.56
C ARG A 345 11.26 30.53 -1.16
N ILE A 346 11.49 30.00 0.04
CA ILE A 346 12.82 29.61 0.54
C ILE A 346 13.34 28.42 -0.25
N VAL A 347 12.53 27.40 -0.44
CA VAL A 347 12.88 26.21 -1.23
C VAL A 347 13.20 26.58 -2.68
N ASN A 348 12.38 27.40 -3.33
CA ASN A 348 12.67 27.87 -4.70
C ASN A 348 13.91 28.75 -4.80
N ARG A 349 14.25 29.54 -3.77
CA ARG A 349 15.50 30.31 -3.74
C ARG A 349 16.74 29.43 -3.58
N LEU A 350 16.65 28.36 -2.81
CA LEU A 350 17.74 27.41 -2.62
C LEU A 350 17.96 26.56 -3.89
N PHE A 351 16.90 26.17 -4.59
CA PHE A 351 17.02 25.45 -5.87
C PHE A 351 17.56 26.31 -7.00
N LYS A 352 17.25 27.63 -7.04
CA LYS A 352 17.86 28.52 -8.04
C LYS A 352 19.34 28.78 -7.84
N LYS A 353 19.89 28.61 -6.63
CA LYS A 353 21.33 28.77 -6.34
C LYS A 353 22.19 27.56 -6.67
N HIS A 354 21.60 26.37 -6.90
CA HIS A 354 22.34 25.14 -7.19
C HIS A 354 22.22 24.65 -8.64
N VAL A 355 21.64 25.46 -9.54
CA VAL A 355 21.57 25.19 -11.00
C VAL A 355 22.61 26.01 -11.78
N VAL A 356 23.43 26.82 -11.09
CA VAL A 356 24.55 27.53 -11.70
C VAL A 356 25.81 27.13 -10.93
N LEU A 357 26.33 25.98 -11.30
CA LEU A 357 27.75 25.57 -11.30
C LEU A 357 27.83 24.20 -12.00
#